data_4e617ba0709f3b018c5cc84130eb44a0
#
_entry.id   4e617ba0709f3b018c5cc84130eb44a0
#
_cell.length_a   1.000
_cell.length_b   1.000
_cell.length_c   1.000
_cell.angle_alpha   90.00
_cell.angle_beta   90.00
_cell.angle_gamma   90.00
#
_symmetry.space_group_name_H-M   'P 1'
#
loop_
_entity.id
_entity.type
_entity.pdbx_description
1 polymer ?
#
loop_
_entity_poly.entity_id
_entity_poly.type
_entity_poly.pdbx_seq_one_letter_code
_entity_poly.pdbx_strand_id
1 'polypeptide(L)'
;RLGRPTPIEDIANTVVTTTRWLKDHHPDAALFVIGEQPLQRALQEAGFRLTEDPEEIDIVVASYDRTFDYRKLQIAFDALWFHKRAELIQTNPDRFCPFPGGRGEPDCAAITAAIEACTGVSCSVSLGKPSPVMLQEAMRGLDVRVEEAVMVGDRLHTDIQMAVDTGMRSAMVLTGEPTQAEVDALEPSQRPGWV
;
A
#
# COMPACT_ATOMS: atom_id res chain seq x y z
N ARG A 1 -6.82 -21.49 -6.03
CA ARG A 1 -5.67 -22.25 -5.49
C ARG A 1 -5.02 -23.00 -6.65
N LEU A 2 -3.77 -22.67 -6.97
CA LEU A 2 -3.05 -23.23 -8.12
C LEU A 2 -2.45 -24.64 -7.84
N GLY A 3 -2.73 -25.24 -6.68
CA GLY A 3 -2.22 -26.56 -6.31
C GLY A 3 -0.71 -26.63 -6.03
N ARG A 4 -0.01 -25.48 -6.00
CA ARG A 4 1.41 -25.41 -5.63
C ARG A 4 1.55 -24.86 -4.22
N PRO A 5 2.29 -25.53 -3.31
CA PRO A 5 2.68 -24.92 -2.04
C PRO A 5 3.58 -23.71 -2.34
N THR A 6 3.25 -22.57 -1.73
CA THR A 6 4.03 -21.35 -1.82
C THR A 6 4.57 -21.07 -0.42
N PRO A 7 5.90 -20.98 -0.25
CA PRO A 7 6.49 -20.56 1.02
C PRO A 7 5.95 -19.20 1.45
N ILE A 8 5.83 -18.97 2.75
CA ILE A 8 5.27 -17.71 3.28
C ILE A 8 6.18 -16.52 2.95
N GLU A 9 7.46 -16.74 2.85
CA GLU A 9 8.48 -15.77 2.47
C GLU A 9 8.34 -15.26 1.03
N ASP A 10 7.71 -16.04 0.16
CA ASP A 10 7.43 -15.65 -1.23
C ASP A 10 6.14 -14.81 -1.35
N ILE A 11 5.44 -14.57 -0.24
CA ILE A 11 4.21 -13.79 -0.23
C ILE A 11 4.53 -12.35 0.21
N ALA A 12 4.53 -11.42 -0.74
CA ALA A 12 4.60 -9.99 -0.47
C ALA A 12 3.18 -9.38 -0.51
N ASN A 13 2.84 -8.64 0.54
CA ASN A 13 1.62 -7.85 0.62
C ASN A 13 1.91 -6.53 1.35
N THR A 14 0.94 -5.63 1.42
CA THR A 14 1.14 -4.31 2.03
C THR A 14 1.51 -4.38 3.52
N VAL A 15 1.08 -5.40 4.26
CA VAL A 15 1.49 -5.59 5.66
C VAL A 15 2.98 -5.91 5.75
N VAL A 16 3.46 -6.84 4.92
CA VAL A 16 4.88 -7.23 4.86
C VAL A 16 5.73 -6.04 4.41
N THR A 17 5.33 -5.36 3.33
CA THR A 17 6.03 -4.20 2.79
C THR A 17 6.13 -3.09 3.84
N THR A 18 5.00 -2.73 4.49
CA THR A 18 4.97 -1.69 5.51
C THR A 18 5.88 -2.03 6.69
N THR A 19 5.80 -3.26 7.18
CA THR A 19 6.60 -3.70 8.33
C THR A 19 8.10 -3.66 8.02
N ARG A 20 8.51 -4.16 6.85
CA ARG A 20 9.92 -4.17 6.44
C ARG A 20 10.45 -2.76 6.18
N TRP A 21 9.68 -1.95 5.44
CA TRP A 21 10.06 -0.58 5.14
C TRP A 21 10.25 0.25 6.42
N LEU A 22 9.33 0.14 7.38
CA LEU A 22 9.47 0.80 8.68
C LEU A 22 10.70 0.32 9.45
N LYS A 23 11.00 -0.98 9.42
CA LYS A 23 12.21 -1.53 10.05
C LYS A 23 13.50 -0.95 9.47
N ASP A 24 13.54 -0.76 8.16
CA ASP A 24 14.73 -0.29 7.46
C ASP A 24 14.94 1.23 7.60
N HIS A 25 13.84 2.00 7.69
CA HIS A 25 13.91 3.47 7.66
C HIS A 25 13.63 4.12 9.01
N HIS A 26 12.82 3.52 9.86
CA HIS A 26 12.34 4.07 11.12
C HIS A 26 12.26 3.00 12.23
N PRO A 27 13.36 2.29 12.55
CA PRO A 27 13.34 1.09 13.40
C PRO A 27 12.81 1.34 14.83
N ASP A 28 12.97 2.56 15.35
CA ASP A 28 12.62 2.95 16.71
C ASP A 28 11.36 3.82 16.80
N ALA A 29 10.66 4.04 15.68
CA ALA A 29 9.51 4.93 15.64
C ALA A 29 8.33 4.42 16.46
N ALA A 30 7.66 5.33 17.15
CA ALA A 30 6.35 5.09 17.74
C ALA A 30 5.26 5.35 16.70
N LEU A 31 4.37 4.41 16.53
CA LEU A 31 3.39 4.40 15.45
C LEU A 31 1.97 4.62 15.97
N PHE A 32 1.20 5.46 15.27
CA PHE A 32 -0.25 5.45 15.34
C PHE A 32 -0.80 4.80 14.08
N VAL A 33 -1.53 3.70 14.23
CA VAL A 33 -2.00 2.89 13.11
C VAL A 33 -3.50 3.01 12.96
N ILE A 34 -3.93 3.66 11.87
CA ILE A 34 -5.31 3.66 11.41
C ILE A 34 -5.41 2.50 10.42
N GLY A 35 -5.76 1.33 10.93
CA GLY A 35 -5.76 0.08 10.18
C GLY A 35 -6.30 -1.08 11.01
N GLU A 36 -6.64 -2.18 10.33
CA GLU A 36 -7.20 -3.35 10.98
C GLU A 36 -6.15 -4.17 11.74
N GLN A 37 -6.63 -5.07 12.60
CA GLN A 37 -5.81 -5.92 13.49
C GLN A 37 -4.63 -6.63 12.82
N PRO A 38 -4.73 -7.21 11.59
CA PRO A 38 -3.60 -7.89 10.98
C PRO A 38 -2.36 -7.01 10.82
N LEU A 39 -2.54 -5.74 10.42
CA LEU A 39 -1.44 -4.78 10.32
C LEU A 39 -0.90 -4.41 11.70
N GLN A 40 -1.77 -4.05 12.64
CA GLN A 40 -1.36 -3.67 14.00
C GLN A 40 -0.55 -4.79 14.66
N ARG A 41 -1.04 -6.04 14.57
CA ARG A 41 -0.34 -7.21 15.12
C ARG A 41 1.02 -7.43 14.47
N ALA A 42 1.12 -7.36 13.15
CA ALA A 42 2.39 -7.54 12.45
C ALA A 42 3.44 -6.49 12.88
N LEU A 43 3.02 -5.24 13.06
CA LEU A 43 3.90 -4.18 13.54
C LEU A 43 4.34 -4.39 14.99
N GLN A 44 3.42 -4.82 15.88
CA GLN A 44 3.76 -5.15 17.27
C GLN A 44 4.70 -6.36 17.36
N GLU A 45 4.45 -7.42 16.60
CA GLU A 45 5.31 -8.61 16.52
C GLU A 45 6.69 -8.27 15.95
N ALA A 46 6.76 -7.27 15.08
CA ALA A 46 8.01 -6.71 14.60
C ALA A 46 8.74 -5.82 15.63
N GLY A 47 8.14 -5.55 16.79
CA GLY A 47 8.74 -4.81 17.90
C GLY A 47 8.46 -3.30 17.88
N PHE A 48 7.54 -2.81 17.03
CA PHE A 48 7.15 -1.41 17.06
C PHE A 48 6.24 -1.10 18.24
N ARG A 49 6.44 0.06 18.84
CA ARG A 49 5.54 0.61 19.84
C ARG A 49 4.35 1.28 19.14
N LEU A 50 3.14 0.79 19.42
CA LEU A 50 1.92 1.48 19.00
C LEU A 50 1.44 2.40 20.12
N THR A 51 1.06 3.63 19.79
CA THR A 51 0.57 4.63 20.74
C THR A 51 -0.58 5.45 20.16
N GLU A 52 -1.47 5.90 21.01
CA GLU A 52 -2.52 6.86 20.67
C GLU A 52 -2.25 8.25 21.29
N ASP A 53 -1.10 8.42 21.94
CA ASP A 53 -0.67 9.71 22.47
C ASP A 53 -0.05 10.56 21.36
N PRO A 54 -0.69 11.67 20.93
CA PRO A 54 -0.20 12.48 19.82
C PRO A 54 1.20 13.07 20.06
N GLU A 55 1.60 13.27 21.32
CA GLU A 55 2.94 13.81 21.67
C GLU A 55 4.06 12.78 21.42
N GLU A 56 3.71 11.50 21.41
CA GLU A 56 4.67 10.41 21.27
C GLU A 56 4.72 9.81 19.87
N ILE A 57 3.76 10.14 18.98
CA ILE A 57 3.67 9.57 17.64
C ILE A 57 4.78 10.16 16.75
N ASP A 58 5.58 9.27 16.15
CA ASP A 58 6.55 9.62 15.13
C ASP A 58 6.00 9.39 13.72
N ILE A 59 5.14 8.37 13.54
CA ILE A 59 4.54 8.05 12.23
C ILE A 59 3.06 7.71 12.39
N VAL A 60 2.23 8.36 11.58
CA VAL A 60 0.82 8.00 11.36
C VAL A 60 0.76 7.08 10.14
N VAL A 61 0.31 5.84 10.34
CA VAL A 61 0.15 4.83 9.29
C VAL A 61 -1.33 4.75 8.91
N ALA A 62 -1.67 5.26 7.73
CA ALA A 62 -3.01 5.11 7.16
C ALA A 62 -3.12 3.79 6.39
N SER A 63 -4.19 3.05 6.63
CA SER A 63 -4.49 1.78 5.98
C SER A 63 -6.01 1.58 5.87
N TYR A 64 -6.44 0.48 5.25
CA TYR A 64 -7.82 0.05 5.27
C TYR A 64 -8.28 -0.19 6.70
N ASP A 65 -9.36 0.51 7.11
CA ASP A 65 -9.90 0.43 8.47
C ASP A 65 -11.42 0.67 8.49
N ARG A 66 -12.19 -0.38 8.62
CA ARG A 66 -13.66 -0.33 8.72
C ARG A 66 -14.17 0.28 10.04
N THR A 67 -13.27 0.51 10.97
CA THR A 67 -13.57 1.16 12.25
C THR A 67 -13.04 2.58 12.34
N PHE A 68 -12.66 3.18 11.18
CA PHE A 68 -12.23 4.57 11.12
C PHE A 68 -13.32 5.50 11.65
N ASP A 69 -12.95 6.38 12.57
CA ASP A 69 -13.85 7.29 13.25
C ASP A 69 -13.21 8.66 13.49
N TYR A 70 -14.01 9.58 14.02
CA TYR A 70 -13.56 10.96 14.32
C TYR A 70 -12.43 10.99 15.37
N ARG A 71 -12.41 10.07 16.34
CA ARG A 71 -11.36 9.98 17.35
C ARG A 71 -10.01 9.66 16.73
N LYS A 72 -9.97 8.68 15.82
CA LYS A 72 -8.73 8.34 15.09
C LYS A 72 -8.24 9.49 14.22
N LEU A 73 -9.17 10.20 13.55
CA LEU A 73 -8.84 11.39 12.78
C LEU A 73 -8.27 12.50 13.66
N GLN A 74 -8.84 12.72 14.87
CA GLN A 74 -8.38 13.73 15.81
C GLN A 74 -6.95 13.43 16.30
N ILE A 75 -6.64 12.16 16.65
CA ILE A 75 -5.29 11.76 17.07
C ILE A 75 -4.27 12.05 15.96
N ALA A 76 -4.60 11.65 14.72
CA ALA A 76 -3.73 11.92 13.56
C ALA A 76 -3.55 13.42 13.33
N PHE A 77 -4.64 14.21 13.45
CA PHE A 77 -4.59 15.66 13.32
C PHE A 77 -3.68 16.29 14.39
N ASP A 78 -3.82 15.89 15.65
CA ASP A 78 -3.00 16.43 16.72
C ASP A 78 -1.52 16.12 16.54
N ALA A 79 -1.19 14.87 16.14
CA ALA A 79 0.19 14.47 15.89
C ALA A 79 0.83 15.23 14.71
N LEU A 80 0.10 15.34 13.58
CA LEU A 80 0.62 15.91 12.33
C LEU A 80 0.58 17.43 12.29
N TRP A 81 -0.55 18.05 12.72
CA TRP A 81 -0.78 19.48 12.57
C TRP A 81 -0.42 20.27 13.82
N PHE A 82 -0.79 19.79 15.00
CA PHE A 82 -0.57 20.51 16.25
C PHE A 82 0.86 20.31 16.77
N HIS A 83 1.28 19.06 17.00
CA HIS A 83 2.64 18.74 17.46
C HIS A 83 3.69 18.84 16.36
N LYS A 84 3.31 18.67 15.09
CA LYS A 84 4.18 18.80 13.89
C LYS A 84 5.44 17.93 13.94
N ARG A 85 5.34 16.77 14.56
CA ARG A 85 6.46 15.85 14.70
C ARG A 85 6.30 14.56 13.91
N ALA A 86 5.07 14.17 13.62
CA ALA A 86 4.77 12.93 12.94
C ALA A 86 4.88 13.07 11.41
N GLU A 87 5.15 11.94 10.76
CA GLU A 87 5.08 11.75 9.32
C GLU A 87 3.82 10.94 8.97
N LEU A 88 3.20 11.22 7.83
CA LEU A 88 2.06 10.45 7.31
C LEU A 88 2.52 9.51 6.21
N ILE A 89 2.26 8.21 6.39
CA ILE A 89 2.47 7.18 5.37
C ILE A 89 1.19 6.40 5.12
N GLN A 90 1.08 5.75 3.95
CA GLN A 90 -0.07 4.90 3.63
C GLN A 90 0.36 3.51 3.12
N THR A 91 -0.47 2.51 3.45
CA THR A 91 -0.19 1.13 3.03
C THR A 91 -0.49 0.87 1.56
N ASN A 92 -1.45 1.60 0.99
CA ASN A 92 -1.82 1.52 -0.43
C ASN A 92 -2.60 2.77 -0.84
N PRO A 93 -2.65 3.12 -2.14
CA PRO A 93 -3.38 4.27 -2.65
C PRO A 93 -4.80 3.91 -3.15
N ASP A 94 -5.32 2.72 -2.83
CA ASP A 94 -6.61 2.26 -3.36
C ASP A 94 -7.76 3.09 -2.78
N ARG A 95 -8.66 3.53 -3.67
CA ARG A 95 -9.83 4.34 -3.30
C ARG A 95 -10.91 3.50 -2.65
N PHE A 96 -11.05 2.26 -3.09
CA PHE A 96 -12.04 1.30 -2.60
C PHE A 96 -11.55 -0.13 -2.83
N CYS A 97 -11.99 -1.05 -1.98
CA CYS A 97 -11.84 -2.48 -2.16
C CYS A 97 -13.09 -3.01 -2.91
N PRO A 98 -12.95 -3.57 -4.14
CA PRO A 98 -14.08 -4.07 -4.90
C PRO A 98 -14.59 -5.40 -4.38
N PHE A 99 -15.92 -5.58 -4.42
CA PHE A 99 -16.59 -6.83 -4.09
C PHE A 99 -17.41 -7.35 -5.27
N PRO A 100 -17.76 -8.64 -5.28
CA PRO A 100 -18.64 -9.20 -6.29
C PRO A 100 -19.96 -8.43 -6.41
N GLY A 101 -20.47 -8.31 -7.64
CA GLY A 101 -21.71 -7.61 -7.92
C GLY A 101 -21.60 -6.08 -8.02
N GLY A 102 -20.39 -5.55 -8.24
CA GLY A 102 -20.16 -4.11 -8.44
C GLY A 102 -20.24 -3.28 -7.15
N ARG A 103 -20.19 -3.92 -6.00
CA ARG A 103 -20.12 -3.26 -4.69
C ARG A 103 -18.66 -3.04 -4.28
N GLY A 104 -18.44 -2.19 -3.28
CA GLY A 104 -17.12 -1.97 -2.71
C GLY A 104 -17.20 -1.27 -1.37
N GLU A 105 -16.07 -1.19 -0.70
CA GLU A 105 -15.88 -0.44 0.56
C GLU A 105 -14.78 0.59 0.38
N PRO A 106 -14.87 1.79 1.02
CA PRO A 106 -13.77 2.76 1.03
C PRO A 106 -12.48 2.11 1.52
N ASP A 107 -11.36 2.41 0.87
CA ASP A 107 -10.06 1.89 1.23
C ASP A 107 -9.12 3.01 1.72
N CYS A 108 -7.86 2.71 1.86
CA CYS A 108 -6.82 3.53 2.47
C CYS A 108 -6.75 4.97 1.93
N ALA A 109 -6.91 5.17 0.61
CA ALA A 109 -6.89 6.51 0.03
C ALA A 109 -7.98 7.43 0.59
N ALA A 110 -9.14 6.91 0.97
CA ALA A 110 -10.20 7.72 1.57
C ALA A 110 -9.80 8.20 2.98
N ILE A 111 -9.12 7.36 3.75
CA ILE A 111 -8.61 7.69 5.09
C ILE A 111 -7.45 8.69 4.98
N THR A 112 -6.50 8.43 4.08
CA THR A 112 -5.39 9.33 3.80
C THR A 112 -5.89 10.72 3.39
N ALA A 113 -6.85 10.79 2.47
CA ALA A 113 -7.43 12.05 2.01
C ALA A 113 -8.12 12.83 3.15
N ALA A 114 -8.79 12.14 4.08
CA ALA A 114 -9.39 12.81 5.24
C ALA A 114 -8.32 13.44 6.14
N ILE A 115 -7.21 12.75 6.38
CA ILE A 115 -6.08 13.24 7.17
C ILE A 115 -5.41 14.42 6.45
N GLU A 116 -5.08 14.28 5.18
CA GLU A 116 -4.45 15.33 4.38
C GLU A 116 -5.32 16.60 4.32
N ALA A 117 -6.62 16.43 4.12
CA ALA A 117 -7.56 17.55 4.01
C ALA A 117 -7.64 18.39 5.29
N CYS A 118 -7.58 17.77 6.46
CA CYS A 118 -7.67 18.53 7.72
C CYS A 118 -6.31 19.03 8.22
N THR A 119 -5.22 18.34 7.92
CA THR A 119 -3.88 18.70 8.42
C THR A 119 -3.08 19.58 7.46
N GLY A 120 -3.34 19.48 6.16
CA GLY A 120 -2.50 20.07 5.11
C GLY A 120 -1.15 19.34 4.94
N VAL A 121 -0.94 18.21 5.62
CA VAL A 121 0.28 17.38 5.50
C VAL A 121 0.03 16.33 4.44
N SER A 122 0.90 16.27 3.45
CA SER A 122 0.82 15.24 2.40
C SER A 122 1.42 13.92 2.86
N CYS A 123 0.86 12.81 2.39
CA CYS A 123 1.43 11.49 2.56
C CYS A 123 2.82 11.43 1.91
N SER A 124 3.84 11.04 2.68
CA SER A 124 5.24 11.04 2.22
C SER A 124 5.58 9.80 1.40
N VAL A 125 4.98 8.66 1.72
CA VAL A 125 5.22 7.41 1.01
C VAL A 125 3.99 6.52 0.97
N SER A 126 3.76 5.92 -0.20
CA SER A 126 2.80 4.83 -0.38
C SER A 126 3.53 3.51 -0.50
N LEU A 127 3.14 2.51 0.27
CA LEU A 127 3.84 1.23 0.40
C LEU A 127 3.16 0.09 -0.39
N GLY A 128 2.04 0.37 -1.06
CA GLY A 128 1.34 -0.55 -1.94
C GLY A 128 1.53 -0.22 -3.42
N LYS A 129 1.08 -1.10 -4.31
CA LYS A 129 1.08 -0.87 -5.76
C LYS A 129 0.37 0.46 -6.09
N PRO A 130 0.85 1.26 -7.05
CA PRO A 130 1.97 1.03 -7.96
C PRO A 130 3.35 1.45 -7.44
N SER A 131 3.50 1.73 -6.13
CA SER A 131 4.75 2.20 -5.56
C SER A 131 5.93 1.24 -5.85
N PRO A 132 7.09 1.76 -6.28
CA PRO A 132 8.29 0.97 -6.48
C PRO A 132 8.79 0.32 -5.18
N VAL A 133 8.43 0.85 -4.01
CA VAL A 133 8.78 0.27 -2.71
C VAL A 133 8.21 -1.14 -2.58
N MET A 134 6.95 -1.35 -2.99
CA MET A 134 6.35 -2.69 -2.95
C MET A 134 7.08 -3.68 -3.86
N LEU A 135 7.51 -3.23 -5.05
CA LEU A 135 8.29 -4.06 -5.94
C LEU A 135 9.65 -4.42 -5.34
N GLN A 136 10.36 -3.44 -4.78
CA GLN A 136 11.65 -3.66 -4.11
C GLN A 136 11.53 -4.70 -3.00
N GLU A 137 10.46 -4.63 -2.20
CA GLU A 137 10.18 -5.61 -1.16
C GLU A 137 9.82 -7.00 -1.71
N ALA A 138 9.04 -7.07 -2.79
CA ALA A 138 8.70 -8.32 -3.45
C ALA A 138 9.93 -9.00 -4.10
N MET A 139 10.89 -8.21 -4.57
CA MET A 139 12.15 -8.68 -5.17
C MET A 139 13.25 -8.94 -4.13
N ARG A 140 13.04 -8.60 -2.86
CA ARG A 140 14.05 -8.72 -1.79
C ARG A 140 14.52 -10.17 -1.64
N GLY A 141 15.82 -10.37 -1.77
CA GLY A 141 16.44 -11.69 -1.65
C GLY A 141 16.35 -12.57 -2.89
N LEU A 142 15.72 -12.09 -3.96
CA LEU A 142 15.75 -12.77 -5.24
C LEU A 142 17.00 -12.34 -6.03
N ASP A 143 17.73 -13.30 -6.58
CA ASP A 143 18.84 -13.04 -7.51
C ASP A 143 18.31 -12.91 -8.95
N VAL A 144 17.41 -11.95 -9.14
CA VAL A 144 16.72 -11.68 -10.41
C VAL A 144 16.64 -10.18 -10.62
N ARG A 145 16.99 -9.72 -11.81
CA ARG A 145 16.84 -8.31 -12.19
C ARG A 145 15.38 -7.98 -12.53
N VAL A 146 14.99 -6.73 -12.40
CA VAL A 146 13.62 -6.27 -12.69
C VAL A 146 13.20 -6.61 -14.13
N GLU A 147 14.13 -6.48 -15.11
CA GLU A 147 13.89 -6.76 -16.53
C GLU A 147 13.72 -8.26 -16.83
N GLU A 148 14.11 -9.12 -15.91
CA GLU A 148 14.00 -10.60 -16.02
C GLU A 148 12.71 -11.11 -15.36
N ALA A 149 12.00 -10.23 -14.64
CA ALA A 149 10.73 -10.54 -13.98
C ALA A 149 9.53 -10.08 -14.82
N VAL A 150 8.38 -10.65 -14.54
CA VAL A 150 7.11 -10.30 -15.17
C VAL A 150 6.07 -10.05 -14.09
N MET A 151 5.46 -8.86 -14.08
CA MET A 151 4.28 -8.57 -13.30
C MET A 151 3.06 -9.14 -14.00
N VAL A 152 2.37 -10.06 -13.35
CA VAL A 152 1.07 -10.56 -13.81
C VAL A 152 -0.02 -9.97 -12.92
N GLY A 153 -0.94 -9.20 -13.51
CA GLY A 153 -1.97 -8.53 -12.75
C GLY A 153 -3.25 -8.30 -13.54
N ASP A 154 -4.26 -7.81 -12.84
CA ASP A 154 -5.62 -7.61 -13.36
C ASP A 154 -6.09 -6.15 -13.27
N ARG A 155 -5.18 -5.23 -12.90
CA ARG A 155 -5.47 -3.79 -12.80
C ARG A 155 -4.44 -2.94 -13.53
N LEU A 156 -4.92 -2.03 -14.37
CA LEU A 156 -4.05 -1.13 -15.14
C LEU A 156 -3.31 -0.13 -14.23
N HIS A 157 -4.04 0.51 -13.32
CA HIS A 157 -3.52 1.63 -12.51
C HIS A 157 -2.68 1.19 -11.29
N THR A 158 -2.57 -0.09 -11.03
CA THR A 158 -1.71 -0.63 -9.96
C THR A 158 -0.66 -1.59 -10.50
N ASP A 159 -1.06 -2.75 -11.02
CA ASP A 159 -0.13 -3.80 -11.44
C ASP A 159 0.66 -3.38 -12.69
N ILE A 160 -0.06 -2.98 -13.74
CA ILE A 160 0.58 -2.61 -15.01
C ILE A 160 1.35 -1.29 -14.85
N GLN A 161 0.78 -0.32 -14.14
CA GLN A 161 1.46 0.94 -13.86
C GLN A 161 2.78 0.72 -13.11
N MET A 162 2.79 -0.14 -12.07
CA MET A 162 4.03 -0.47 -11.34
C MET A 162 5.08 -1.09 -12.26
N ALA A 163 4.67 -1.98 -13.17
CA ALA A 163 5.60 -2.56 -14.12
C ALA A 163 6.16 -1.52 -15.10
N VAL A 164 5.32 -0.62 -15.62
CA VAL A 164 5.74 0.47 -16.50
C VAL A 164 6.73 1.39 -15.80
N ASP A 165 6.40 1.85 -14.59
CA ASP A 165 7.22 2.80 -13.82
C ASP A 165 8.59 2.24 -13.42
N THR A 166 8.69 0.92 -13.31
CA THR A 166 9.93 0.24 -12.87
C THR A 166 10.70 -0.43 -14.00
N GLY A 167 10.18 -0.41 -15.23
CA GLY A 167 10.80 -1.11 -16.37
C GLY A 167 10.65 -2.63 -16.33
N MET A 168 9.77 -3.16 -15.47
CA MET A 168 9.42 -4.58 -15.43
C MET A 168 8.54 -4.95 -16.63
N ARG A 169 8.65 -6.16 -17.11
CA ARG A 169 7.69 -6.69 -18.08
C ARG A 169 6.33 -6.90 -17.40
N SER A 170 5.23 -6.76 -18.18
CA SER A 170 3.89 -6.95 -17.64
C SER A 170 3.03 -7.85 -18.49
N ALA A 171 2.18 -8.63 -17.84
CA ALA A 171 1.14 -9.45 -18.45
C ALA A 171 -0.20 -9.13 -17.78
N MET A 172 -1.18 -8.70 -18.58
CA MET A 172 -2.51 -8.39 -18.11
C MET A 172 -3.40 -9.61 -18.19
N VAL A 173 -4.16 -9.89 -17.13
CA VAL A 173 -5.23 -10.89 -17.15
C VAL A 173 -6.59 -10.18 -17.11
N LEU A 174 -7.50 -10.55 -18.01
CA LEU A 174 -8.81 -9.91 -18.16
C LEU A 174 -9.88 -10.49 -17.22
N THR A 175 -9.46 -10.99 -16.06
CA THR A 175 -10.36 -11.50 -15.01
C THR A 175 -10.74 -10.43 -13.98
N GLY A 176 -10.10 -9.26 -14.04
CA GLY A 176 -10.31 -8.12 -13.14
C GLY A 176 -11.16 -7.00 -13.77
N GLU A 177 -10.75 -5.74 -13.53
CA GLU A 177 -11.52 -4.56 -13.92
C GLU A 177 -11.50 -4.25 -15.42
N PRO A 178 -10.35 -4.28 -16.15
CA PRO A 178 -10.30 -3.76 -17.51
C PRO A 178 -10.81 -4.76 -18.53
N THR A 179 -11.43 -4.19 -19.57
CA THR A 179 -11.78 -4.89 -20.80
C THR A 179 -10.63 -4.84 -21.82
N GLN A 180 -10.65 -5.73 -22.81
CA GLN A 180 -9.70 -5.69 -23.92
C GLN A 180 -9.69 -4.33 -24.63
N ALA A 181 -10.86 -3.72 -24.83
CA ALA A 181 -10.98 -2.43 -25.49
C ALA A 181 -10.28 -1.30 -24.72
N GLU A 182 -10.33 -1.32 -23.39
CA GLU A 182 -9.61 -0.34 -22.55
C GLU A 182 -8.11 -0.53 -22.64
N VAL A 183 -7.64 -1.77 -22.68
CA VAL A 183 -6.20 -2.06 -22.88
C VAL A 183 -5.73 -1.60 -24.27
N ASP A 184 -6.52 -1.85 -25.31
CA ASP A 184 -6.20 -1.45 -26.68
C ASP A 184 -6.19 0.08 -26.87
N ALA A 185 -6.95 0.80 -26.06
CA ALA A 185 -7.01 2.27 -26.06
C ALA A 185 -5.82 2.96 -25.37
N LEU A 186 -4.99 2.22 -24.65
CA LEU A 186 -3.82 2.78 -23.99
C LEU A 186 -2.75 3.27 -25.00
N GLU A 187 -2.00 4.28 -24.62
CA GLU A 187 -0.79 4.67 -25.35
C GLU A 187 0.21 3.51 -25.37
N PRO A 188 0.98 3.34 -26.45
CA PRO A 188 1.92 2.21 -26.59
C PRO A 188 2.88 2.02 -25.41
N SER A 189 3.31 3.10 -24.77
CA SER A 189 4.22 3.08 -23.61
C SER A 189 3.55 2.60 -22.31
N GLN A 190 2.23 2.60 -22.27
CA GLN A 190 1.43 2.20 -21.09
C GLN A 190 0.80 0.82 -21.26
N ARG A 191 0.96 0.19 -22.43
CA ARG A 191 0.38 -1.12 -22.70
C ARG A 191 1.15 -2.23 -22.01
N PRO A 192 0.45 -3.24 -21.46
CA PRO A 192 1.12 -4.45 -21.00
C PRO A 192 1.81 -5.16 -22.17
N GLY A 193 2.89 -5.87 -21.86
CA GLY A 193 3.62 -6.65 -22.86
C GLY A 193 2.83 -7.84 -23.42
N TRP A 194 1.90 -8.37 -22.62
CA TRP A 194 0.98 -9.46 -22.96
C TRP A 194 -0.40 -9.20 -22.35
N VAL A 195 -1.43 -9.72 -23.05
CA VAL A 195 -2.83 -9.76 -22.59
C VAL A 195 -3.35 -11.18 -22.74
#